data_2660966991c421d2d9cf927d3c6e74b3
#
_entry.id   2660966991c421d2d9cf927d3c6e74b3
#
_cell.length_a   1.000
_cell.length_b   1.000
_cell.length_c   1.000
_cell.angle_alpha   90.00
_cell.angle_beta   90.00
_cell.angle_gamma   90.00
#
_symmetry.space_group_name_H-M   'P 1'
#
loop_
_entity.id
_entity.type
_entity.pdbx_description
1 polymer ?
#
loop_
_entity_poly.entity_id
_entity_poly.type
_entity_poly.pdbx_seq_one_letter_code
_entity_poly.pdbx_strand_id
1 'polypeptide(L)'
;MPEFFHKDEYIGRSMLCKKLTMLPVECIVRGYITGSGWASYKENGTVCGIKLPEGLKESEKLPEPIYTPSTKAEIGDHDENISFEKSIEVLEKQFPGKGLEYATKIKDATITLYKKCAEYALSKGIIIADTKFEFGLDENGEVVIGDEMLTPDSSRFWPLEGYEAGKSQPSYDKQFVRDWLKANPD
;
A
#
# COMPACT_ATOMS: atom_id res chain seq x y z
N MET A 1 15.99 -7.76 23.41
CA MET A 1 14.62 -7.41 23.85
C MET A 1 14.68 -7.03 25.32
N PRO A 2 14.10 -5.90 25.77
CA PRO A 2 14.04 -5.56 27.19
C PRO A 2 13.35 -6.66 28.01
N GLU A 3 13.78 -6.85 29.28
CA GLU A 3 13.32 -7.94 30.15
C GLU A 3 11.79 -7.97 30.34
N PHE A 4 11.17 -6.81 30.34
CA PHE A 4 9.70 -6.69 30.40
C PHE A 4 8.96 -7.52 29.34
N PHE A 5 9.56 -7.70 28.14
CA PHE A 5 8.97 -8.43 27.02
C PHE A 5 9.26 -9.95 27.05
N HIS A 6 9.92 -10.47 28.10
CA HIS A 6 10.17 -11.90 28.26
C HIS A 6 9.02 -12.65 28.92
N LYS A 7 7.90 -11.98 29.21
CA LYS A 7 6.69 -12.60 29.73
C LYS A 7 5.97 -13.40 28.63
N ASP A 8 5.31 -14.49 29.00
CA ASP A 8 4.61 -15.38 28.08
C ASP A 8 3.60 -14.66 27.18
N GLU A 9 2.96 -13.61 27.71
CA GLU A 9 2.02 -12.77 26.95
C GLU A 9 2.67 -11.97 25.80
N TYR A 10 3.99 -11.76 25.81
CA TYR A 10 4.74 -10.98 24.80
C TYR A 10 5.69 -11.81 23.95
N ILE A 11 6.08 -13.02 24.40
CA ILE A 11 7.00 -13.91 23.67
C ILE A 11 6.38 -14.27 22.31
N GLY A 12 7.16 -14.12 21.25
CA GLY A 12 6.74 -14.41 19.87
C GLY A 12 5.78 -13.37 19.25
N ARG A 13 5.38 -12.33 20.01
CA ARG A 13 4.47 -11.28 19.56
C ARG A 13 5.05 -9.87 19.64
N SER A 14 6.31 -9.76 20.02
CA SER A 14 6.99 -8.47 20.19
C SER A 14 8.21 -8.37 19.28
N MET A 15 8.41 -7.20 18.70
CA MET A 15 9.55 -6.86 17.87
C MET A 15 10.19 -5.57 18.38
N LEU A 16 11.51 -5.56 18.51
CA LEU A 16 12.27 -4.35 18.80
C LEU A 16 12.61 -3.65 17.48
N CYS A 17 12.05 -2.47 17.27
CA CYS A 17 12.27 -1.68 16.07
C CYS A 17 13.06 -0.41 16.35
N LYS A 18 13.73 0.11 15.34
CA LYS A 18 14.26 1.49 15.36
C LYS A 18 13.09 2.47 15.33
N LYS A 19 13.19 3.54 16.12
CA LYS A 19 12.22 4.63 16.05
C LYS A 19 12.56 5.49 14.84
N LEU A 20 11.55 5.77 14.01
CA LEU A 20 11.66 6.66 12.86
C LEU A 20 10.78 7.90 13.07
N THR A 21 11.14 8.98 12.40
CA THR A 21 10.21 10.11 12.17
C THR A 21 9.39 9.77 10.94
N MET A 22 8.16 9.28 11.13
CA MET A 22 7.32 8.82 10.03
C MET A 22 6.93 9.94 9.08
N LEU A 23 6.96 9.67 7.79
CA LEU A 23 6.42 10.56 6.76
C LEU A 23 4.90 10.45 6.71
N PRO A 24 4.16 11.57 6.54
CA PRO A 24 2.70 11.62 6.64
C PRO A 24 2.00 11.21 5.34
N VAL A 25 2.56 10.26 4.61
CA VAL A 25 2.06 9.76 3.33
C VAL A 25 2.10 8.24 3.34
N GLU A 26 0.97 7.61 3.08
CA GLU A 26 0.91 6.19 2.77
C GLU A 26 1.23 5.96 1.29
N CYS A 27 2.17 5.07 1.04
CA CYS A 27 2.70 4.82 -0.30
C CYS A 27 2.05 3.58 -0.90
N ILE A 28 0.90 3.77 -1.56
CA ILE A 28 0.16 2.69 -2.19
C ILE A 28 0.64 2.52 -3.63
N VAL A 29 0.92 1.29 -4.02
CA VAL A 29 1.24 0.91 -5.40
C VAL A 29 0.27 -0.15 -5.88
N ARG A 30 -0.22 0.00 -7.11
CA ARG A 30 -1.18 -0.90 -7.72
C ARG A 30 -0.63 -1.45 -9.04
N GLY A 31 -0.54 -2.77 -9.13
CA GLY A 31 -0.23 -3.47 -10.38
C GLY A 31 -1.48 -4.01 -11.05
N TYR A 32 -2.60 -4.05 -10.32
CA TYR A 32 -3.91 -4.47 -10.80
C TYR A 32 -4.96 -3.46 -10.33
N ILE A 33 -6.01 -3.27 -11.14
CA ILE A 33 -7.08 -2.31 -10.82
C ILE A 33 -8.19 -2.97 -10.00
N THR A 34 -8.21 -2.69 -8.68
CA THR A 34 -9.18 -3.28 -7.74
C THR A 34 -9.48 -2.35 -6.57
N GLY A 35 -10.44 -2.70 -5.72
CA GLY A 35 -10.80 -1.97 -4.51
C GLY A 35 -11.14 -0.50 -4.78
N SER A 36 -10.59 0.41 -3.97
CA SER A 36 -10.82 1.86 -4.12
C SER A 36 -10.31 2.40 -5.46
N GLY A 37 -9.22 1.83 -6.00
CA GLY A 37 -8.71 2.20 -7.33
C GLY A 37 -9.70 1.86 -8.43
N TRP A 38 -10.33 0.68 -8.38
CA TRP A 38 -11.39 0.30 -9.31
C TRP A 38 -12.62 1.20 -9.19
N ALA A 39 -13.03 1.54 -7.95
CA ALA A 39 -14.15 2.44 -7.72
C ALA A 39 -13.89 3.83 -8.36
N SER A 40 -12.71 4.41 -8.12
CA SER A 40 -12.31 5.69 -8.70
C SER A 40 -12.24 5.63 -10.24
N TYR A 41 -11.65 4.58 -10.79
CA TYR A 41 -11.58 4.39 -12.24
C TYR A 41 -12.96 4.30 -12.90
N LYS A 42 -13.91 3.58 -12.30
CA LYS A 42 -15.29 3.50 -12.82
C LYS A 42 -16.01 4.84 -12.84
N GLU A 43 -15.69 5.70 -11.88
CA GLU A 43 -16.34 7.00 -11.76
C GLU A 43 -15.86 8.00 -12.82
N ASN A 44 -14.53 8.07 -13.04
CA ASN A 44 -13.94 9.15 -13.84
C ASN A 44 -12.75 8.76 -14.73
N GLY A 45 -12.43 7.46 -14.83
CA GLY A 45 -11.32 6.95 -15.65
C GLY A 45 -9.92 7.23 -15.08
N THR A 46 -9.84 7.71 -13.83
CA THR A 46 -8.57 8.07 -13.19
C THR A 46 -8.40 7.43 -11.81
N VAL A 47 -7.16 7.34 -11.34
CA VAL A 47 -6.83 7.00 -9.93
C VAL A 47 -5.77 7.97 -9.44
N CYS A 48 -6.02 8.73 -8.38
CA CYS A 48 -5.10 9.75 -7.85
C CYS A 48 -4.60 10.74 -8.93
N GLY A 49 -5.49 11.13 -9.86
CA GLY A 49 -5.15 12.01 -10.99
C GLY A 49 -4.45 11.33 -12.17
N ILE A 50 -4.10 10.04 -12.07
CA ILE A 50 -3.48 9.28 -13.16
C ILE A 50 -4.58 8.77 -14.09
N LYS A 51 -4.59 9.22 -15.35
CA LYS A 51 -5.50 8.71 -16.37
C LYS A 51 -5.08 7.30 -16.78
N LEU A 52 -6.03 6.37 -16.72
CA LEU A 52 -5.81 4.98 -17.11
C LEU A 52 -6.42 4.69 -18.51
N PRO A 53 -5.98 3.60 -19.18
CA PRO A 53 -6.58 3.16 -20.43
C PRO A 53 -8.09 2.93 -20.28
N GLU A 54 -8.83 3.21 -21.36
CA GLU A 54 -10.27 2.94 -21.39
C GLU A 54 -10.55 1.42 -21.51
N GLY A 55 -11.66 0.99 -20.95
CA GLY A 55 -12.13 -0.39 -21.07
C GLY A 55 -11.49 -1.39 -20.11
N LEU A 56 -10.71 -0.95 -19.12
CA LEU A 56 -10.19 -1.84 -18.08
C LEU A 56 -11.33 -2.52 -17.34
N LYS A 57 -11.10 -3.78 -16.98
CA LYS A 57 -12.01 -4.61 -16.19
C LYS A 57 -11.54 -4.69 -14.74
N GLU A 58 -12.44 -5.00 -13.84
CA GLU A 58 -12.08 -5.25 -12.44
C GLU A 58 -11.01 -6.35 -12.34
N SER A 59 -10.05 -6.14 -11.43
CA SER A 59 -8.90 -7.03 -11.24
C SER A 59 -7.94 -7.16 -12.44
N GLU A 60 -8.09 -6.33 -13.47
CA GLU A 60 -7.19 -6.37 -14.62
C GLU A 60 -5.79 -5.87 -14.25
N LYS A 61 -4.78 -6.54 -14.82
CA LYS A 61 -3.39 -6.12 -14.68
C LYS A 61 -3.16 -4.80 -15.42
N LEU A 62 -2.58 -3.83 -14.74
CA LEU A 62 -2.20 -2.56 -15.36
C LEU A 62 -0.96 -2.74 -16.25
N PRO A 63 -0.83 -1.96 -17.33
CA PRO A 63 0.35 -2.00 -18.21
C PRO A 63 1.65 -1.75 -17.44
N GLU A 64 1.61 -0.81 -16.49
CA GLU A 64 2.68 -0.52 -15.52
C GLU A 64 2.07 -0.31 -14.14
N PRO A 65 2.79 -0.67 -13.07
CA PRO A 65 2.35 -0.34 -11.72
C PRO A 65 2.24 1.17 -11.52
N ILE A 66 1.18 1.62 -10.90
CA ILE A 66 0.94 3.03 -10.60
C ILE A 66 1.11 3.33 -9.11
N TYR A 67 1.69 4.49 -8.81
CA TYR A 67 1.83 5.01 -7.45
C TYR A 67 0.60 5.88 -7.11
N THR A 68 -0.14 5.48 -6.10
CA THR A 68 -1.43 6.09 -5.72
C THR A 68 -1.42 6.42 -4.22
N PRO A 69 -0.72 7.49 -3.81
CA PRO A 69 -0.55 7.80 -2.39
C PRO A 69 -1.86 8.20 -1.72
N SER A 70 -1.91 8.07 -0.40
CA SER A 70 -2.93 8.66 0.45
C SER A 70 -2.30 9.47 1.59
N THR A 71 -3.07 10.39 2.15
CA THR A 71 -2.71 11.02 3.43
C THR A 71 -2.86 9.99 4.53
N LYS A 72 -2.06 10.12 5.58
CA LYS A 72 -2.28 9.42 6.84
C LYS A 72 -3.24 10.26 7.67
N ALA A 73 -4.49 9.82 7.77
CA ALA A 73 -5.52 10.53 8.54
C ALA A 73 -5.20 10.55 10.05
N GLU A 74 -5.69 11.55 10.75
CA GLU A 74 -5.71 11.53 12.22
C GLU A 74 -6.71 10.46 12.70
N ILE A 75 -6.56 10.02 13.96
CA ILE A 75 -7.42 8.98 14.54
C ILE A 75 -8.88 9.44 14.49
N GLY A 76 -9.69 8.75 13.71
CA GLY A 76 -11.13 9.03 13.53
C GLY A 76 -11.52 9.57 12.15
N ASP A 77 -10.56 9.98 11.34
CA ASP A 77 -10.75 10.36 9.95
C ASP A 77 -10.37 9.23 8.99
N HIS A 78 -10.81 9.33 7.73
CA HIS A 78 -10.46 8.37 6.68
C HIS A 78 -9.26 8.88 5.87
N ASP A 79 -8.36 7.94 5.52
CA ASP A 79 -7.27 8.20 4.60
C ASP A 79 -7.82 8.69 3.26
N GLU A 80 -7.28 9.80 2.78
CA GLU A 80 -7.71 10.42 1.53
C GLU A 80 -6.70 10.12 0.42
N ASN A 81 -7.17 9.54 -0.68
CA ASN A 81 -6.35 9.36 -1.87
C ASN A 81 -5.94 10.72 -2.44
N ILE A 82 -4.64 10.92 -2.65
CA ILE A 82 -4.08 12.18 -3.14
C ILE A 82 -3.25 11.96 -4.41
N SER A 83 -3.04 13.03 -5.18
CA SER A 83 -2.10 12.99 -6.31
C SER A 83 -0.64 13.02 -5.81
N PHE A 84 0.30 12.72 -6.72
CA PHE A 84 1.73 12.86 -6.42
C PHE A 84 2.09 14.30 -6.04
N GLU A 85 1.56 15.30 -6.75
CA GLU A 85 1.78 16.73 -6.47
C GLU A 85 1.27 17.09 -5.08
N LYS A 86 0.10 16.57 -4.69
CA LYS A 86 -0.44 16.78 -3.35
C LYS A 86 0.43 16.14 -2.27
N SER A 87 1.03 14.99 -2.53
CA SER A 87 1.97 14.37 -1.59
C SER A 87 3.23 15.24 -1.37
N ILE A 88 3.70 15.96 -2.40
CA ILE A 88 4.79 16.94 -2.27
C ILE A 88 4.40 18.06 -1.31
N GLU A 89 3.20 18.63 -1.47
CA GLU A 89 2.71 19.69 -0.59
C GLU A 89 2.59 19.23 0.88
N VAL A 90 2.10 18.03 1.10
CA VAL A 90 1.97 17.44 2.44
C VAL A 90 3.36 17.28 3.09
N LEU A 91 4.32 16.76 2.34
CA LEU A 91 5.70 16.58 2.82
C LEU A 91 6.42 17.93 3.02
N GLU A 92 6.22 18.89 2.11
CA GLU A 92 6.80 20.23 2.22
C GLU A 92 6.33 20.96 3.47
N LYS A 93 5.06 20.79 3.86
CA LYS A 93 4.50 21.38 5.08
C LYS A 93 5.21 20.87 6.34
N GLN A 94 5.54 19.60 6.40
CA GLN A 94 6.22 19.00 7.57
C GLN A 94 7.74 19.11 7.48
N PHE A 95 8.31 19.10 6.29
CA PHE A 95 9.75 19.13 6.02
C PHE A 95 10.08 20.21 4.99
N PRO A 96 10.10 21.50 5.37
CA PRO A 96 10.32 22.61 4.45
C PRO A 96 11.62 22.47 3.63
N GLY A 97 11.51 22.62 2.31
CA GLY A 97 12.61 22.47 1.35
C GLY A 97 12.93 21.02 0.98
N LYS A 98 12.16 20.04 1.48
CA LYS A 98 12.40 18.61 1.25
C LYS A 98 11.22 17.88 0.60
N GLY A 99 10.09 18.53 0.41
CA GLY A 99 8.86 17.91 -0.06
C GLY A 99 9.04 17.11 -1.36
N LEU A 100 9.59 17.72 -2.39
CA LEU A 100 9.85 17.07 -3.68
C LEU A 100 10.87 15.93 -3.57
N GLU A 101 11.96 16.14 -2.82
CA GLU A 101 13.01 15.14 -2.62
C GLU A 101 12.41 13.87 -1.98
N TYR A 102 11.69 14.03 -0.87
CA TYR A 102 11.11 12.90 -0.15
C TYR A 102 9.99 12.23 -0.95
N ALA A 103 9.08 12.99 -1.57
CA ALA A 103 8.04 12.44 -2.42
C ALA A 103 8.60 11.57 -3.55
N THR A 104 9.68 12.03 -4.19
CA THR A 104 10.35 11.28 -5.26
C THR A 104 11.00 10.01 -4.72
N LYS A 105 11.77 10.11 -3.63
CA LYS A 105 12.44 8.95 -3.00
C LYS A 105 11.44 7.86 -2.61
N ILE A 106 10.34 8.22 -1.92
CA ILE A 106 9.35 7.22 -1.47
C ILE A 106 8.58 6.61 -2.65
N LYS A 107 8.24 7.39 -3.67
CA LYS A 107 7.61 6.88 -4.90
C LYS A 107 8.50 5.87 -5.61
N ASP A 108 9.77 6.22 -5.86
CA ASP A 108 10.71 5.36 -6.59
C ASP A 108 11.01 4.08 -5.82
N ALA A 109 11.20 4.19 -4.49
CA ALA A 109 11.37 3.05 -3.62
C ALA A 109 10.14 2.13 -3.65
N THR A 110 8.93 2.69 -3.54
CA THR A 110 7.66 1.96 -3.60
C THR A 110 7.52 1.16 -4.88
N ILE A 111 7.69 1.80 -6.04
CA ILE A 111 7.58 1.12 -7.34
C ILE A 111 8.65 0.03 -7.50
N THR A 112 9.89 0.33 -7.09
CA THR A 112 11.00 -0.62 -7.19
C THR A 112 10.79 -1.85 -6.32
N LEU A 113 10.39 -1.65 -5.06
CA LEU A 113 10.08 -2.74 -4.13
C LEU A 113 8.92 -3.59 -4.65
N TYR A 114 7.84 -2.94 -5.09
CA TYR A 114 6.70 -3.65 -5.64
C TYR A 114 7.09 -4.53 -6.81
N LYS A 115 7.78 -3.99 -7.81
CA LYS A 115 8.18 -4.77 -9.00
C LYS A 115 8.98 -6.02 -8.64
N LYS A 116 9.97 -5.88 -7.77
CA LYS A 116 10.79 -7.02 -7.30
C LYS A 116 9.97 -8.07 -6.55
N CYS A 117 9.13 -7.62 -5.62
CA CYS A 117 8.34 -8.53 -4.80
C CYS A 117 7.22 -9.20 -5.58
N ALA A 118 6.56 -8.47 -6.50
CA ALA A 118 5.52 -9.01 -7.37
C ALA A 118 6.07 -10.08 -8.32
N GLU A 119 7.25 -9.88 -8.90
CA GLU A 119 7.92 -10.88 -9.72
C GLU A 119 8.24 -12.15 -8.91
N TYR A 120 8.81 -11.99 -7.72
CA TYR A 120 9.10 -13.12 -6.84
C TYR A 120 7.82 -13.87 -6.43
N ALA A 121 6.78 -13.15 -5.98
CA ALA A 121 5.52 -13.75 -5.59
C ALA A 121 4.86 -14.51 -6.75
N LEU A 122 4.89 -13.93 -7.95
CA LEU A 122 4.36 -14.56 -9.16
C LEU A 122 5.06 -15.89 -9.46
N SER A 123 6.39 -15.98 -9.26
CA SER A 123 7.16 -17.22 -9.39
C SER A 123 6.74 -18.30 -8.39
N LYS A 124 6.01 -17.92 -7.33
CA LYS A 124 5.45 -18.81 -6.30
C LYS A 124 3.94 -19.04 -6.45
N GLY A 125 3.35 -18.62 -7.57
CA GLY A 125 1.92 -18.77 -7.82
C GLY A 125 1.04 -17.74 -7.08
N ILE A 126 1.61 -16.62 -6.65
CA ILE A 126 0.89 -15.57 -5.92
C ILE A 126 0.97 -14.25 -6.70
N ILE A 127 -0.16 -13.61 -6.87
CA ILE A 127 -0.28 -12.25 -7.41
C ILE A 127 -0.33 -11.27 -6.23
N ILE A 128 0.55 -10.28 -6.22
CA ILE A 128 0.40 -9.08 -5.38
C ILE A 128 -0.34 -8.04 -6.20
N ALA A 129 -1.62 -7.84 -5.92
CA ALA A 129 -2.45 -6.91 -6.70
C ALA A 129 -2.11 -5.46 -6.41
N ASP A 130 -2.03 -5.13 -5.14
CA ASP A 130 -1.58 -3.85 -4.61
C ASP A 130 -0.94 -4.05 -3.23
N THR A 131 -0.21 -3.05 -2.79
CA THR A 131 0.36 -3.01 -1.45
C THR A 131 0.54 -1.58 -0.99
N LYS A 132 0.59 -1.40 0.33
CA LYS A 132 0.90 -0.15 1.01
C LYS A 132 2.26 -0.29 1.70
N PHE A 133 3.11 0.71 1.51
CA PHE A 133 4.33 0.90 2.29
C PHE A 133 4.26 2.21 3.06
N GLU A 134 4.96 2.27 4.18
CA GLU A 134 5.22 3.48 4.92
C GLU A 134 6.72 3.72 5.02
N PHE A 135 7.11 4.98 5.07
CA PHE A 135 8.50 5.38 5.17
C PHE A 135 8.66 6.40 6.31
N GLY A 136 9.86 6.45 6.85
CA GLY A 136 10.25 7.44 7.83
C GLY A 136 11.70 7.85 7.66
N LEU A 137 12.10 8.83 8.42
CA LEU A 137 13.49 9.27 8.49
C LEU A 137 14.17 8.62 9.68
N ASP A 138 15.37 8.09 9.45
CA ASP A 138 16.25 7.61 10.51
C ASP A 138 16.94 8.77 11.23
N GLU A 139 17.84 8.47 12.14
CA GLU A 139 18.64 9.44 12.92
C GLU A 139 19.56 10.33 12.07
N ASN A 140 19.88 9.89 10.84
CA ASN A 140 20.70 10.64 9.89
C ASN A 140 19.86 11.43 8.89
N GLY A 141 18.52 11.35 8.97
CA GLY A 141 17.60 11.97 8.02
C GLY A 141 17.46 11.20 6.70
N GLU A 142 17.93 9.95 6.65
CA GLU A 142 17.76 9.10 5.48
C GLU A 142 16.37 8.45 5.46
N VAL A 143 15.79 8.39 4.26
CA VAL A 143 14.49 7.75 4.05
C VAL A 143 14.66 6.24 4.12
N VAL A 144 13.98 5.61 5.07
CA VAL A 144 13.96 4.16 5.27
C VAL A 144 12.52 3.65 5.33
N ILE A 145 12.32 2.38 4.97
CA ILE A 145 11.02 1.73 5.09
C ILE A 145 10.68 1.51 6.56
N GLY A 146 9.46 1.83 6.94
CA GLY A 146 8.90 1.61 8.27
C GLY A 146 7.62 0.81 8.21
N ASP A 147 7.03 0.58 9.38
CA ASP A 147 5.78 -0.17 9.53
C ASP A 147 5.83 -1.58 8.92
N GLU A 148 4.68 -2.17 8.66
CA GLU A 148 4.56 -3.47 8.03
C GLU A 148 4.80 -3.41 6.51
N MET A 149 5.34 -4.49 5.95
CA MET A 149 5.60 -4.61 4.52
C MET A 149 5.13 -5.97 4.01
N LEU A 150 4.29 -5.96 2.98
CA LEU A 150 3.82 -7.17 2.28
C LEU A 150 3.16 -8.20 3.22
N THR A 151 2.42 -7.71 4.19
CA THR A 151 1.59 -8.55 5.06
C THR A 151 0.19 -8.73 4.47
N PRO A 152 -0.58 -9.70 4.96
CA PRO A 152 -1.99 -9.83 4.58
C PRO A 152 -2.88 -8.65 4.99
N ASP A 153 -2.38 -7.74 5.82
CA ASP A 153 -3.07 -6.50 6.18
C ASP A 153 -2.75 -5.35 5.21
N SER A 154 -1.47 -5.16 4.87
CA SER A 154 -1.01 -4.08 3.98
C SER A 154 -1.18 -4.35 2.50
N SER A 155 -1.47 -5.59 2.10
CA SER A 155 -1.41 -6.04 0.71
C SER A 155 -2.60 -6.89 0.32
N ARG A 156 -2.93 -6.92 -0.99
CA ARG A 156 -3.84 -7.90 -1.58
C ARG A 156 -3.05 -8.99 -2.29
N PHE A 157 -3.26 -10.22 -1.82
CA PHE A 157 -2.65 -11.42 -2.38
C PHE A 157 -3.71 -12.32 -3.02
N TRP A 158 -3.53 -12.65 -4.29
CA TRP A 158 -4.43 -13.55 -5.00
C TRP A 158 -3.70 -14.83 -5.45
N PRO A 159 -4.38 -15.98 -5.51
CA PRO A 159 -3.83 -17.12 -6.20
C PRO A 159 -3.67 -16.80 -7.69
N LEU A 160 -2.53 -17.20 -8.27
CA LEU A 160 -2.33 -17.12 -9.72
C LEU A 160 -3.24 -18.13 -10.44
N GLU A 161 -3.42 -19.31 -9.83
CA GLU A 161 -4.33 -20.32 -10.34
C GLU A 161 -5.77 -19.82 -10.28
N GLY A 162 -6.46 -19.86 -11.40
CA GLY A 162 -7.85 -19.39 -11.54
C GLY A 162 -8.03 -17.87 -11.56
N TYR A 163 -6.93 -17.10 -11.60
CA TYR A 163 -7.03 -15.66 -11.82
C TYR A 163 -7.68 -15.35 -13.18
N GLU A 164 -8.66 -14.45 -13.15
CA GLU A 164 -9.36 -13.98 -14.35
C GLU A 164 -9.80 -12.52 -14.14
N ALA A 165 -9.42 -11.64 -15.08
CA ALA A 165 -9.87 -10.26 -15.08
C ALA A 165 -11.38 -10.15 -15.35
N GLY A 166 -12.02 -9.12 -14.79
CA GLY A 166 -13.46 -8.86 -14.94
C GLY A 166 -14.32 -9.30 -13.77
N LYS A 167 -13.71 -9.82 -12.73
CA LYS A 167 -14.39 -10.23 -11.49
C LYS A 167 -13.52 -10.01 -10.26
N SER A 168 -14.14 -10.02 -9.09
CA SER A 168 -13.42 -10.09 -7.81
C SER A 168 -12.65 -11.40 -7.71
N GLN A 169 -11.49 -11.37 -7.06
CA GLN A 169 -10.61 -12.53 -6.92
C GLN A 169 -10.70 -13.14 -5.51
N PRO A 170 -10.55 -14.48 -5.38
CA PRO A 170 -10.23 -15.06 -4.08
C PRO A 170 -8.96 -14.42 -3.51
N SER A 171 -8.88 -14.25 -2.19
CA SER A 171 -7.72 -13.58 -1.59
C SER A 171 -7.18 -14.32 -0.38
N TYR A 172 -5.87 -14.14 -0.12
CA TYR A 172 -5.15 -14.66 1.04
C TYR A 172 -4.92 -13.56 2.11
N ASP A 173 -5.64 -12.44 2.01
CA ASP A 173 -5.49 -11.25 2.84
C ASP A 173 -6.79 -10.93 3.60
N LYS A 174 -6.83 -9.78 4.28
CA LYS A 174 -7.99 -9.33 5.06
C LYS A 174 -9.31 -9.20 4.28
N GLN A 175 -9.26 -9.24 2.94
CA GLN A 175 -10.47 -9.21 2.11
C GLN A 175 -11.35 -10.43 2.36
N PHE A 176 -10.74 -11.60 2.66
CA PHE A 176 -11.48 -12.80 3.04
C PHE A 176 -12.44 -12.55 4.21
N VAL A 177 -11.97 -11.91 5.26
CA VAL A 177 -12.81 -11.57 6.43
C VAL A 177 -13.86 -10.53 6.07
N ARG A 178 -13.49 -9.52 5.27
CA ARG A 178 -14.42 -8.49 4.80
C ARG A 178 -15.57 -9.05 3.96
N ASP A 179 -15.27 -10.01 3.10
CA ASP A 179 -16.27 -10.66 2.25
C ASP A 179 -17.20 -11.54 3.10
N TRP A 180 -16.66 -12.23 4.10
CA TRP A 180 -17.48 -12.99 5.05
C TRP A 180 -18.43 -12.08 5.85
N LEU A 181 -17.93 -10.95 6.37
CA LEU A 181 -18.75 -9.96 7.11
C LEU A 181 -19.86 -9.37 6.22
N LYS A 182 -19.59 -9.09 4.95
CA LYS A 182 -20.62 -8.60 4.01
C LYS A 182 -21.69 -9.65 3.71
N ALA A 183 -21.30 -10.91 3.66
CA ALA A 183 -22.22 -12.02 3.43
C ALA A 183 -23.05 -12.40 4.67
N ASN A 184 -22.59 -12.00 5.85
CA ASN A 184 -23.24 -12.28 7.14
C ASN A 184 -23.41 -10.96 7.92
N PRO A 185 -24.26 -10.03 7.44
CA PRO A 185 -24.59 -8.82 8.18
C PRO A 185 -25.40 -9.22 9.43
N ASP A 186 -25.10 -8.58 10.59
CA ASP A 186 -25.85 -8.74 11.85
C ASP A 186 -27.30 -8.24 11.69
#